data_ee95e0d00b98746f1530060e7c4a8e8a
#
_entry.id   ee95e0d00b98746f1530060e7c4a8e8a
#
_cell.length_a   1.000
_cell.length_b   1.000
_cell.length_c   1.000
_cell.angle_alpha   90.00
_cell.angle_beta   90.00
_cell.angle_gamma   90.00
#
_symmetry.space_group_name_H-M   'P 1'
#
loop_
_entity.id
_entity.type
_entity.pdbx_description
1 polymer ?
#
loop_
_entity_poly.entity_id
_entity_poly.type
_entity_poly.pdbx_seq_one_letter_code
_entity_poly.pdbx_strand_id
1 'polypeptide(L)'
;LHNDIAILVPLDEFQVTEPVSYRNSKQKDLTGEHLWYYGYPSNFAGLLINGFVSQSRHSRVIMQSQAWFGASGSATFDSSGRIIGIVHAISLEIDPWSSAPTYLDTVVIVNRVFDLDRRDVLGILRNDSKSWNSD
;
A
#
# COMPACT_ATOMS: atom_id res chain seq x y z
N LEU A 1 6.42 -12.75 -1.97
CA LEU A 1 6.28 -11.47 -1.28
C LEU A 1 5.41 -11.67 -0.05
N HIS A 2 5.95 -11.45 1.16
CA HIS A 2 5.28 -11.79 2.43
C HIS A 2 4.22 -10.76 2.87
N ASN A 3 3.97 -9.70 2.09
CA ASN A 3 3.19 -8.55 2.55
C ASN A 3 1.96 -8.23 1.71
N ASP A 4 1.41 -9.21 1.01
CA ASP A 4 0.23 -9.00 0.16
C ASP A 4 0.41 -7.82 -0.83
N ILE A 5 1.56 -7.79 -1.47
CA ILE A 5 1.91 -6.82 -2.51
C ILE A 5 2.27 -7.59 -3.77
N ALA A 6 1.68 -7.21 -4.90
CA ALA A 6 2.02 -7.75 -6.22
C ALA A 6 2.80 -6.71 -7.04
N ILE A 7 3.77 -7.19 -7.80
CA ILE A 7 4.47 -6.41 -8.81
C ILE A 7 3.96 -6.88 -10.17
N LEU A 8 3.42 -5.95 -10.94
CA LEU A 8 2.95 -6.22 -12.28
C LEU A 8 4.00 -5.74 -13.29
N VAL A 9 4.32 -6.62 -14.24
CA VAL A 9 5.18 -6.29 -15.36
C VAL A 9 4.28 -6.19 -16.59
N PRO A 10 4.27 -5.05 -17.29
CA PRO A 10 3.49 -4.93 -18.52
C PRO A 10 4.04 -5.85 -19.60
N LEU A 11 3.15 -6.44 -20.39
CA LEU A 11 3.52 -7.31 -21.52
C LEU A 11 4.03 -6.49 -22.71
N ASP A 12 3.49 -5.29 -22.89
CA ASP A 12 3.84 -4.40 -23.97
C ASP A 12 4.70 -3.23 -23.47
N GLU A 13 5.55 -2.70 -24.33
CA GLU A 13 6.27 -1.47 -24.01
C GLU A 13 5.28 -0.30 -23.87
N PHE A 14 5.26 0.31 -22.70
CA PHE A 14 4.55 1.56 -22.52
C PHE A 14 5.50 2.63 -21.98
N GLN A 15 5.31 3.83 -22.44
CA GLN A 15 6.12 4.96 -21.97
C GLN A 15 5.57 5.47 -20.65
N VAL A 16 6.40 5.39 -19.62
CA VAL A 16 6.14 6.08 -18.36
C VAL A 16 6.74 7.46 -18.44
N THR A 17 5.90 8.47 -18.54
CA THR A 17 6.35 9.87 -18.63
C THR A 17 6.85 10.40 -17.30
N GLU A 18 6.20 10.00 -16.19
CA GLU A 18 6.54 10.45 -14.85
C GLU A 18 6.46 9.29 -13.85
N PRO A 19 7.58 8.60 -13.61
CA PRO A 19 7.60 7.52 -12.62
C PRO A 19 7.46 8.08 -11.21
N VAL A 20 6.60 7.47 -10.41
CA VAL A 20 6.45 7.83 -9.00
C VAL A 20 7.54 7.16 -8.18
N SER A 21 8.22 7.93 -7.35
CA SER A 21 9.22 7.39 -6.43
C SER A 21 8.56 6.73 -5.22
N TYR A 22 9.22 5.72 -4.66
CA TYR A 22 8.82 5.14 -3.38
C TYR A 22 9.88 5.44 -2.31
N ARG A 23 9.44 5.46 -1.05
CA ARG A 23 10.33 5.73 0.06
C ARG A 23 11.03 4.45 0.48
N ASN A 24 12.25 4.28 0.02
CA ASN A 24 13.13 3.18 0.44
C ASN A 24 13.84 3.56 1.74
N SER A 25 13.15 3.48 2.84
CA SER A 25 13.73 3.73 4.15
C SER A 25 13.52 2.52 5.04
N LYS A 26 14.53 1.69 5.18
CA LYS A 26 14.56 0.59 6.16
C LYS A 26 14.34 1.09 7.59
N GLN A 27 14.33 2.39 7.78
CA GLN A 27 14.65 2.95 9.04
C GLN A 27 13.60 3.88 9.50
N LYS A 28 12.48 3.84 9.65
CA LYS A 28 11.84 4.92 10.38
C LYS A 28 10.53 4.51 10.99
N ASP A 29 10.45 4.78 12.23
CA ASP A 29 9.20 5.08 12.87
C ASP A 29 8.54 6.23 12.10
N LEU A 30 7.43 5.94 11.47
CA LEU A 30 6.62 6.92 10.73
C LEU A 30 5.52 7.52 11.60
N THR A 31 5.47 7.15 12.87
CA THR A 31 4.42 7.62 13.80
C THR A 31 4.33 9.14 13.81
N GLY A 32 3.14 9.65 13.61
CA GLY A 32 2.85 11.08 13.49
C GLY A 32 3.02 11.67 12.08
N GLU A 33 3.59 10.94 11.13
CA GLU A 33 3.68 11.43 9.76
C GLU A 33 2.30 11.46 9.09
N HIS A 34 2.03 12.50 8.32
CA HIS A 34 0.84 12.59 7.49
C HIS A 34 1.01 11.79 6.21
N LEU A 35 -0.01 11.01 5.89
CA LEU A 35 -0.10 10.22 4.69
C LEU A 35 -1.38 10.55 3.93
N TRP A 36 -1.33 10.30 2.63
CA TRP A 36 -2.44 10.51 1.70
C TRP A 36 -2.64 9.26 0.88
N TYR A 37 -3.86 8.92 0.53
CA TYR A 37 -4.12 7.95 -0.50
C TYR A 37 -5.25 8.42 -1.42
N TYR A 38 -5.21 7.94 -2.66
CA TYR A 38 -6.23 8.19 -3.66
C TYR A 38 -6.85 6.86 -4.07
N GLY A 39 -8.15 6.75 -3.96
CA GLY A 39 -8.83 5.48 -4.18
C GLY A 39 -10.31 5.64 -4.49
N TYR A 40 -11.01 4.51 -4.50
CA TYR A 40 -12.42 4.41 -4.88
C TYR A 40 -13.27 3.78 -3.76
N PRO A 41 -13.22 4.29 -2.52
CA PRO A 41 -13.98 3.72 -1.43
C PRO A 41 -15.49 3.85 -1.71
N SER A 42 -16.24 2.78 -1.44
CA SER A 42 -17.71 2.72 -1.63
C SER A 42 -18.18 3.13 -3.03
N ASN A 43 -17.40 2.84 -4.06
CA ASN A 43 -17.67 3.22 -5.46
C ASN A 43 -17.66 4.74 -5.73
N PHE A 44 -17.24 5.56 -4.78
CA PHE A 44 -16.96 6.96 -5.08
C PHE A 44 -15.72 7.06 -5.95
N ALA A 45 -15.86 7.69 -7.10
CA ALA A 45 -14.77 7.84 -8.05
C ALA A 45 -13.75 8.87 -7.53
N GLY A 46 -12.54 8.39 -7.25
CA GLY A 46 -11.39 9.25 -7.07
C GLY A 46 -11.40 10.12 -5.82
N LEU A 47 -11.50 9.54 -4.64
CA LEU A 47 -11.36 10.28 -3.39
C LEU A 47 -9.90 10.39 -2.96
N LEU A 48 -9.45 11.60 -2.70
CA LEU A 48 -8.19 11.87 -2.01
C LEU A 48 -8.46 11.95 -0.51
N ILE A 49 -7.88 11.04 0.23
CA ILE A 49 -8.11 10.88 1.66
C ILE A 49 -6.78 11.03 2.39
N ASN A 50 -6.79 11.72 3.52
CA ASN A 50 -5.61 11.92 4.35
C ASN A 50 -5.80 11.36 5.75
N GLY A 51 -4.68 11.20 6.43
CA GLY A 51 -4.62 10.81 7.81
C GLY A 51 -3.19 10.88 8.33
N PHE A 52 -2.97 10.30 9.49
CA PHE A 52 -1.64 10.24 10.07
C PHE A 52 -1.33 8.83 10.58
N VAL A 53 -0.06 8.49 10.63
CA VAL A 53 0.40 7.23 11.15
C VAL A 53 0.25 7.22 12.67
N SER A 54 -0.63 6.37 13.18
CA SER A 54 -0.81 6.16 14.64
C SER A 54 0.11 5.08 15.18
N GLN A 55 0.53 4.13 14.35
CA GLN A 55 1.49 3.10 14.71
C GLN A 55 2.36 2.73 13.50
N SER A 56 3.66 2.64 13.71
CA SER A 56 4.62 2.20 12.71
C SER A 56 5.26 0.88 13.12
N ARG A 57 5.18 -0.12 12.26
CA ARG A 57 5.87 -1.40 12.39
C ARG A 57 6.75 -1.64 11.17
N HIS A 58 7.59 -2.66 11.23
CA HIS A 58 8.54 -2.96 10.16
C HIS A 58 7.84 -3.09 8.78
N SER A 59 6.84 -3.94 8.66
CA SER A 59 6.16 -4.22 7.38
C SER A 59 4.84 -3.49 7.19
N ARG A 60 4.33 -2.82 8.22
CA ARG A 60 3.00 -2.18 8.22
C ARG A 60 3.03 -0.86 8.95
N VAL A 61 2.14 0.01 8.56
CA VAL A 61 1.72 1.15 9.38
C VAL A 61 0.22 1.07 9.61
N ILE A 62 -0.21 1.54 10.76
CA ILE A 62 -1.61 1.81 11.04
C ILE A 62 -1.80 3.31 10.86
N MET A 63 -2.65 3.66 9.92
CA MET A 63 -3.00 5.03 9.61
C MET A 63 -4.37 5.33 10.20
N GLN A 64 -4.45 6.38 10.99
CA GLN A 64 -5.72 6.94 11.42
C GLN A 64 -6.27 7.78 10.28
N SER A 65 -7.29 7.28 9.63
CA SER A 65 -7.86 7.85 8.42
C SER A 65 -9.24 7.25 8.21
N GLN A 66 -9.90 7.58 7.13
CA GLN A 66 -11.12 6.91 6.71
C GLN A 66 -10.81 5.96 5.57
N ALA A 67 -11.28 4.74 5.66
CA ALA A 67 -11.26 3.80 4.55
C ALA A 67 -12.52 2.95 4.54
N TRP A 68 -12.89 2.48 3.37
CA TRP A 68 -14.04 1.62 3.14
C TRP A 68 -13.72 0.62 2.05
N PHE A 69 -14.64 -0.32 1.79
CA PHE A 69 -14.49 -1.25 0.68
C PHE A 69 -14.21 -0.50 -0.62
N GLY A 70 -13.21 -0.96 -1.37
CA GLY A 70 -12.72 -0.30 -2.59
C GLY A 70 -11.48 0.58 -2.37
N ALA A 71 -11.06 0.85 -1.13
CA ALA A 71 -9.80 1.52 -0.82
C ALA A 71 -8.58 0.57 -0.93
N SER A 72 -8.78 -0.73 -0.79
CA SER A 72 -7.71 -1.73 -0.88
C SER A 72 -6.99 -1.65 -2.23
N GLY A 73 -5.67 -1.72 -2.21
CA GLY A 73 -4.81 -1.56 -3.38
C GLY A 73 -4.43 -0.12 -3.70
N SER A 74 -5.01 0.88 -3.01
CA SER A 74 -4.65 2.28 -3.19
C SER A 74 -3.24 2.55 -2.70
N ALA A 75 -2.44 3.27 -3.49
CA ALA A 75 -1.12 3.71 -3.07
C ALA A 75 -1.24 4.82 -2.01
N THR A 76 -0.40 4.72 -0.98
CA THR A 76 -0.32 5.70 0.10
C THR A 76 0.95 6.52 -0.04
N PHE A 77 0.83 7.83 0.02
CA PHE A 77 1.92 8.78 -0.24
C PHE A 77 2.28 9.58 1.01
N ASP A 78 3.55 9.94 1.12
CA ASP A 78 4.01 10.93 2.09
C ASP A 78 3.83 12.37 1.55
N SER A 79 4.14 13.36 2.37
CA SER A 79 4.06 14.79 2.01
C SER A 79 4.98 15.20 0.87
N SER A 80 5.92 14.35 0.48
CA SER A 80 6.80 14.55 -0.67
C SER A 80 6.31 13.84 -1.93
N GLY A 81 5.13 13.22 -1.90
CA GLY A 81 4.56 12.47 -3.03
C GLY A 81 5.21 11.11 -3.27
N ARG A 82 5.99 10.58 -2.32
CA ARG A 82 6.62 9.27 -2.44
C ARG A 82 5.70 8.19 -1.90
N ILE A 83 5.62 7.06 -2.59
CA ILE A 83 4.86 5.90 -2.12
C ILE A 83 5.49 5.35 -0.85
N ILE A 84 4.68 5.21 0.19
CA ILE A 84 5.02 4.57 1.46
C ILE A 84 4.55 3.12 1.49
N GLY A 85 3.37 2.86 0.96
CA GLY A 85 2.74 1.56 1.03
C GLY A 85 1.46 1.47 0.21
N ILE A 86 0.79 0.36 0.39
CA ILE A 86 -0.49 0.04 -0.26
C ILE A 86 -1.53 -0.21 0.81
N VAL A 87 -2.69 0.42 0.70
CA VAL A 87 -3.83 0.17 1.58
C VAL A 87 -4.22 -1.31 1.46
N HIS A 88 -4.21 -2.01 2.58
CA HIS A 88 -4.46 -3.44 2.63
C HIS A 88 -5.85 -3.75 3.20
N ALA A 89 -6.17 -3.20 4.37
CA ALA A 89 -7.37 -3.52 5.09
C ALA A 89 -7.78 -2.40 6.06
N ILE A 90 -8.98 -2.51 6.58
CA ILE A 90 -9.41 -1.83 7.80
C ILE A 90 -9.41 -2.82 8.96
N SER A 91 -9.32 -2.34 10.18
CA SER A 91 -9.41 -3.21 11.34
C SER A 91 -10.85 -3.69 11.54
N LEU A 92 -10.96 -4.93 11.98
CA LEU A 92 -12.22 -5.53 12.40
C LEU A 92 -12.16 -5.85 13.88
N GLU A 93 -13.13 -5.39 14.61
CA GLU A 93 -13.31 -5.73 16.02
C GLU A 93 -14.60 -6.56 16.19
N ILE A 94 -14.54 -7.54 17.08
CA ILE A 94 -15.73 -8.30 17.45
C ILE A 94 -16.26 -7.70 18.73
N ASP A 95 -17.46 -7.18 18.69
CA ASP A 95 -18.14 -6.69 19.88
C ASP A 95 -18.32 -7.86 20.88
N PRO A 96 -17.72 -7.77 22.06
CA PRO A 96 -17.76 -8.87 23.04
C PRO A 96 -19.18 -9.15 23.57
N TRP A 97 -20.11 -8.23 23.42
CA TRP A 97 -21.48 -8.35 23.92
C TRP A 97 -22.44 -8.91 22.88
N SER A 98 -22.29 -8.51 21.62
CA SER A 98 -23.18 -8.94 20.54
C SER A 98 -22.57 -10.03 19.67
N SER A 99 -21.27 -10.30 19.80
CA SER A 99 -20.48 -11.15 18.89
C SER A 99 -20.57 -10.72 17.42
N ALA A 100 -21.07 -9.52 17.17
CA ALA A 100 -21.18 -8.96 15.84
C ALA A 100 -19.84 -8.30 15.41
N PRO A 101 -19.41 -8.49 14.17
CA PRO A 101 -18.23 -7.80 13.67
C PRO A 101 -18.52 -6.31 13.50
N THR A 102 -17.65 -5.48 14.07
CA THR A 102 -17.66 -4.02 13.89
C THR A 102 -16.43 -3.60 13.10
N TYR A 103 -16.66 -2.90 12.01
CA TYR A 103 -15.56 -2.37 11.20
C TYR A 103 -15.03 -1.09 11.82
N LEU A 104 -13.74 -1.05 12.10
CA LEU A 104 -13.04 0.17 12.49
C LEU A 104 -12.55 0.87 11.22
N ASP A 105 -13.45 1.55 10.55
CA ASP A 105 -13.20 2.23 9.28
C ASP A 105 -12.20 3.38 9.37
N THR A 106 -11.88 3.81 10.60
CA THR A 106 -10.85 4.80 10.89
C THR A 106 -9.47 4.21 11.19
N VAL A 107 -9.34 2.88 11.23
CA VAL A 107 -8.09 2.18 11.48
C VAL A 107 -7.64 1.46 10.22
N VAL A 108 -6.89 2.17 9.40
CA VAL A 108 -6.46 1.72 8.08
C VAL A 108 -5.09 1.05 8.17
N ILE A 109 -5.00 -0.17 7.68
CA ILE A 109 -3.77 -0.95 7.63
C ILE A 109 -3.12 -0.75 6.27
N VAL A 110 -1.89 -0.25 6.28
CA VAL A 110 -1.08 -0.01 5.08
C VAL A 110 0.13 -0.93 5.10
N ASN A 111 0.27 -1.76 4.08
CA ASN A 111 1.47 -2.58 3.89
C ASN A 111 2.57 -1.72 3.25
N ARG A 112 3.75 -1.71 3.86
CA ARG A 112 4.86 -0.86 3.43
C ARG A 112 5.57 -1.46 2.22
N VAL A 113 5.96 -0.61 1.27
CA VAL A 113 6.67 -1.00 0.05
C VAL A 113 8.20 -1.00 0.17
N PHE A 114 8.75 -0.51 1.30
CA PHE A 114 10.21 -0.37 1.44
C PHE A 114 10.97 -1.72 1.43
N ASP A 115 10.28 -2.82 1.73
CA ASP A 115 10.85 -4.18 1.65
C ASP A 115 11.02 -4.67 0.21
N LEU A 116 10.54 -3.92 -0.76
CA LEU A 116 10.88 -4.13 -2.16
C LEU A 116 12.33 -3.69 -2.39
N ASP A 117 13.29 -4.49 -1.94
CA ASP A 117 14.70 -4.23 -2.27
C ASP A 117 14.81 -4.20 -3.80
N ARG A 118 15.50 -3.19 -4.32
CA ARG A 118 15.78 -3.06 -5.75
C ARG A 118 16.32 -4.37 -6.36
N ARG A 119 17.04 -5.18 -5.57
CA ARG A 119 17.56 -6.48 -5.98
C ARG A 119 16.46 -7.50 -6.19
N ASP A 120 15.45 -7.51 -5.32
CA ASP A 120 14.33 -8.43 -5.42
C ASP A 120 13.46 -8.08 -6.63
N VAL A 121 13.17 -6.79 -6.83
CA VAL A 121 12.45 -6.30 -8.01
C VAL A 121 13.21 -6.63 -9.30
N LEU A 122 14.52 -6.34 -9.35
CA LEU A 122 15.35 -6.66 -10.51
C LEU A 122 15.51 -8.17 -10.71
N GLY A 123 15.47 -8.96 -9.63
CA GLY A 123 15.49 -10.43 -9.69
C GLY A 123 14.22 -10.97 -10.34
N ILE A 124 13.06 -10.44 -9.97
CA ILE A 124 11.77 -10.79 -10.57
C ILE A 124 11.77 -10.43 -12.06
N LEU A 125 12.12 -9.20 -12.41
CA LEU A 125 12.16 -8.73 -13.79
C LEU A 125 13.13 -9.54 -14.67
N ARG A 126 14.27 -9.98 -14.13
CA ARG A 126 15.24 -10.81 -14.86
C ARG A 126 14.80 -12.26 -15.03
N ASN A 127 14.05 -12.81 -14.10
CA ASN A 127 13.53 -14.17 -14.21
C ASN A 127 12.38 -14.24 -15.21
N ASP A 128 11.52 -13.24 -15.25
CA ASP A 128 10.46 -13.16 -16.25
C ASP A 128 11.05 -13.07 -17.67
N SER A 129 12.08 -12.26 -17.89
CA SER A 129 12.71 -12.17 -19.21
C SER A 129 13.33 -13.48 -19.71
N LYS A 130 13.61 -14.45 -18.82
CA LYS A 130 14.13 -15.77 -19.18
C LYS A 130 13.02 -16.78 -19.51
N SER A 131 11.83 -16.63 -18.92
CA SER A 131 10.70 -17.54 -19.17
C SER A 131 10.02 -17.29 -20.53
N TRP A 132 10.20 -16.11 -21.12
CA TRP A 132 9.60 -15.74 -22.41
C TRP A 132 10.44 -16.11 -23.63
N ASN A 133 11.72 -16.51 -23.44
CA ASN A 133 12.62 -16.88 -24.53
C ASN A 133 12.80 -18.41 -24.69
N SER A 134 11.92 -19.22 -24.12
CA SER A 134 12.01 -20.68 -24.13
C SER A 134 10.90 -21.40 -24.90
N ASP A 135 10.29 -20.75 -25.89
CA ASP A 135 9.43 -21.40 -26.90
C ASP A 135 9.94 -21.18 -28.32
#